data_1caf5831e5ec327aa70b728fc125c9e6
#
_entry.id   1caf5831e5ec327aa70b728fc125c9e6
#
_cell.length_a   1.000
_cell.length_b   1.000
_cell.length_c   1.000
_cell.angle_alpha   90.00
_cell.angle_beta   90.00
_cell.angle_gamma   90.00
#
_symmetry.space_group_name_H-M   'P 1'
#
loop_
_entity.id
_entity.type
_entity.pdbx_description
1 polymer ?
#
loop_
_entity_poly.entity_id
_entity_poly.type
_entity_poly.pdbx_seq_one_letter_code
_entity_poly.pdbx_strand_id
1 'polypeptide(L)'
;AYSRSDIGHNEAFTAFCEKNKWWLDDFALFMAVKGRFEGKPWIEWAEDIRLRWQPAMDYYRRELYFEVEYHKYLQFKFDQQWRKLKDYANSKGIRIIGDIPIYVALDSADAWANPGLFQLDKDNIPTAVAGVPPDGFSPTGQLWGNPLYRWEAHRATGYQWWITRLWYCFELYDVVRIDHFRGFDAVSYTHLRAHETDSYL
;
A
#
# COMPACT_ATOMS: atom_id res chain seq x y z
N ALA A 1 -20.02 -16.18 6.73
CA ALA A 1 -19.11 -16.80 7.72
C ALA A 1 -18.74 -15.80 8.82
N TYR A 2 -18.22 -14.60 8.46
CA TYR A 2 -17.82 -13.58 9.44
C TYR A 2 -18.99 -13.15 10.36
N SER A 3 -20.14 -12.81 9.80
CA SER A 3 -21.33 -12.38 10.55
C SER A 3 -21.95 -13.45 11.46
N ARG A 4 -21.49 -14.70 11.37
CA ARG A 4 -21.91 -15.84 12.22
C ARG A 4 -20.82 -16.29 13.18
N SER A 5 -19.64 -15.65 13.15
CA SER A 5 -18.52 -15.97 14.03
C SER A 5 -18.51 -14.99 15.20
N ASP A 6 -18.26 -15.49 16.40
CA ASP A 6 -18.02 -14.69 17.61
C ASP A 6 -16.59 -14.11 17.61
N ILE A 7 -16.16 -13.60 16.46
CA ILE A 7 -14.79 -13.18 16.24
C ILE A 7 -14.42 -11.93 17.08
N GLY A 8 -15.41 -11.10 17.41
CA GLY A 8 -15.21 -9.92 18.24
C GLY A 8 -14.72 -10.25 19.66
N HIS A 9 -14.95 -11.48 20.14
CA HIS A 9 -14.47 -11.99 21.41
C HIS A 9 -13.23 -12.88 21.28
N ASN A 10 -12.63 -12.96 20.09
CA ASN A 10 -11.43 -13.75 19.86
C ASN A 10 -10.17 -12.96 20.27
N GLU A 11 -9.54 -13.33 21.38
CA GLU A 11 -8.36 -12.68 21.93
C GLU A 11 -7.20 -12.64 20.91
N ALA A 12 -7.00 -13.68 20.12
CA ALA A 12 -5.95 -13.72 19.10
C ALA A 12 -6.22 -12.72 17.97
N PHE A 13 -7.50 -12.54 17.57
CA PHE A 13 -7.88 -11.51 16.59
C PHE A 13 -7.65 -10.11 17.15
N THR A 14 -8.07 -9.87 18.38
CA THR A 14 -7.86 -8.57 19.06
C THR A 14 -6.38 -8.23 19.16
N ALA A 15 -5.55 -9.20 19.59
CA ALA A 15 -4.09 -9.02 19.68
C ALA A 15 -3.46 -8.76 18.30
N PHE A 16 -3.93 -9.45 17.25
CA PHE A 16 -3.48 -9.20 15.88
C PHE A 16 -3.83 -7.78 15.42
N CYS A 17 -5.06 -7.32 15.66
CA CYS A 17 -5.49 -5.96 15.31
C CYS A 17 -4.65 -4.91 16.04
N GLU A 18 -4.41 -5.07 17.33
CA GLU A 18 -3.64 -4.13 18.13
C GLU A 18 -2.16 -4.09 17.68
N LYS A 19 -1.54 -5.25 17.43
CA LYS A 19 -0.17 -5.34 16.91
C LYS A 19 -0.01 -4.62 15.57
N ASN A 20 -1.02 -4.70 14.71
CA ASN A 20 -0.95 -4.26 13.31
C ASN A 20 -1.70 -2.94 13.03
N LYS A 21 -2.27 -2.27 14.05
CA LYS A 21 -3.12 -1.09 13.89
C LYS A 21 -2.48 0.04 13.08
N TRP A 22 -1.16 0.15 13.09
CA TRP A 22 -0.38 1.17 12.39
C TRP A 22 -0.54 1.16 10.86
N TRP A 23 -0.97 0.02 10.28
CA TRP A 23 -1.31 -0.10 8.86
C TRP A 23 -2.72 -0.67 8.64
N LEU A 24 -3.14 -1.59 9.50
CA LEU A 24 -4.35 -2.39 9.32
C LEU A 24 -5.62 -1.53 9.36
N ASP A 25 -5.67 -0.52 10.22
CA ASP A 25 -6.83 0.35 10.37
C ASP A 25 -7.06 1.18 9.10
N ASP A 26 -6.01 1.76 8.55
CA ASP A 26 -6.11 2.52 7.29
C ASP A 26 -6.35 1.60 6.08
N PHE A 27 -5.70 0.45 6.02
CA PHE A 27 -5.95 -0.54 4.97
C PHE A 27 -7.40 -1.04 4.97
N ALA A 28 -7.93 -1.42 6.13
CA ALA A 28 -9.28 -1.95 6.24
C ALA A 28 -10.33 -0.89 5.88
N LEU A 29 -10.14 0.35 6.35
CA LEU A 29 -11.02 1.46 5.98
C LEU A 29 -10.91 1.77 4.48
N PHE A 30 -9.71 1.83 3.91
CA PHE A 30 -9.49 2.01 2.47
C PHE A 30 -10.27 1.00 1.64
N MET A 31 -10.16 -0.28 1.99
CA MET A 31 -10.85 -1.36 1.27
C MET A 31 -12.37 -1.29 1.40
N ALA A 32 -12.87 -0.92 2.58
CA ALA A 32 -14.29 -0.75 2.82
C ALA A 32 -14.86 0.44 2.02
N VAL A 33 -14.16 1.59 2.05
CA VAL A 33 -14.54 2.78 1.26
C VAL A 33 -14.46 2.49 -0.23
N LYS A 34 -13.41 1.80 -0.69
CA LYS A 34 -13.26 1.39 -2.09
C LYS A 34 -14.45 0.52 -2.54
N GLY A 35 -14.91 -0.39 -1.71
CA GLY A 35 -16.13 -1.18 -1.96
C GLY A 35 -17.38 -0.28 -2.07
N ARG A 36 -17.52 0.73 -1.20
CA ARG A 36 -18.63 1.71 -1.22
C ARG A 36 -18.64 2.55 -2.49
N PHE A 37 -17.47 2.84 -3.07
CA PHE A 37 -17.30 3.53 -4.35
C PHE A 37 -17.14 2.57 -5.54
N GLU A 38 -17.67 1.35 -5.45
CA GLU A 38 -17.72 0.37 -6.55
C GLU A 38 -16.35 0.04 -7.16
N GLY A 39 -15.30 0.06 -6.34
CA GLY A 39 -13.92 -0.24 -6.78
C GLY A 39 -13.19 0.92 -7.46
N LYS A 40 -13.78 2.11 -7.55
CA LYS A 40 -13.13 3.29 -8.13
C LYS A 40 -11.81 3.61 -7.41
N PRO A 41 -10.81 4.14 -8.13
CA PRO A 41 -9.59 4.67 -7.52
C PRO A 41 -9.90 5.74 -6.48
N TRP A 42 -9.12 5.80 -5.40
CA TRP A 42 -9.38 6.75 -4.32
C TRP A 42 -9.31 8.21 -4.75
N ILE A 43 -8.57 8.53 -5.80
CA ILE A 43 -8.53 9.89 -6.38
C ILE A 43 -9.88 10.34 -6.96
N GLU A 44 -10.78 9.41 -7.24
CA GLU A 44 -12.14 9.67 -7.76
C GLU A 44 -13.21 9.66 -6.65
N TRP A 45 -12.83 9.45 -5.38
CA TRP A 45 -13.78 9.48 -4.27
C TRP A 45 -14.24 10.92 -3.96
N ALA A 46 -15.29 11.03 -3.16
CA ALA A 46 -15.71 12.34 -2.63
C ALA A 46 -14.54 13.03 -1.93
N GLU A 47 -14.47 14.35 -2.08
CA GLU A 47 -13.30 15.14 -1.65
C GLU A 47 -12.97 14.96 -0.17
N ASP A 48 -13.98 14.92 0.67
CA ASP A 48 -13.85 14.83 2.12
C ASP A 48 -13.14 13.54 2.57
N ILE A 49 -13.52 12.39 2.01
CA ILE A 49 -12.86 11.11 2.32
C ILE A 49 -11.58 10.92 1.51
N ARG A 50 -11.50 11.44 0.29
CA ARG A 50 -10.29 11.46 -0.51
C ARG A 50 -9.16 12.18 0.21
N LEU A 51 -9.46 13.35 0.79
CA LEU A 51 -8.50 14.17 1.54
C LEU A 51 -8.44 13.79 3.03
N ARG A 52 -9.13 12.72 3.44
CA ARG A 52 -9.11 12.18 4.81
C ARG A 52 -9.54 13.20 5.87
N TRP A 53 -10.53 14.05 5.58
CA TRP A 53 -11.06 14.95 6.59
C TRP A 53 -11.63 14.17 7.76
N GLN A 54 -11.30 14.60 8.98
CA GLN A 54 -11.63 13.83 10.18
C GLN A 54 -13.15 13.51 10.30
N PRO A 55 -14.08 14.43 10.00
CA PRO A 55 -15.51 14.09 10.03
C PRO A 55 -15.90 12.97 9.05
N ALA A 56 -15.31 12.95 7.85
CA ALA A 56 -15.55 11.91 6.87
C ALA A 56 -14.94 10.57 7.31
N MET A 57 -13.71 10.59 7.83
CA MET A 57 -13.07 9.40 8.39
C MET A 57 -13.92 8.77 9.50
N ASP A 58 -14.47 9.57 10.42
CA ASP A 58 -15.31 9.10 11.51
C ASP A 58 -16.68 8.60 11.02
N TYR A 59 -17.24 9.27 10.01
CA TYR A 59 -18.48 8.83 9.36
C TYR A 59 -18.30 7.46 8.72
N TYR A 60 -17.31 7.30 7.83
CA TYR A 60 -17.13 6.05 7.10
C TYR A 60 -16.70 4.89 8.03
N ARG A 61 -15.92 5.13 9.10
CA ARG A 61 -15.62 4.10 10.10
C ARG A 61 -16.87 3.56 10.79
N ARG A 62 -17.86 4.41 11.05
CA ARG A 62 -19.13 3.99 11.66
C ARG A 62 -20.04 3.29 10.66
N GLU A 63 -20.25 3.92 9.50
CA GLU A 63 -21.16 3.39 8.46
C GLU A 63 -20.69 2.05 7.89
N LEU A 64 -19.38 1.88 7.74
CA LEU A 64 -18.76 0.69 7.15
C LEU A 64 -18.08 -0.20 8.20
N TYR A 65 -18.56 -0.15 9.45
CA TYR A 65 -17.94 -0.89 10.54
C TYR A 65 -17.78 -2.38 10.24
N PHE A 66 -18.81 -3.03 9.70
CA PHE A 66 -18.77 -4.46 9.40
C PHE A 66 -17.82 -4.81 8.26
N GLU A 67 -17.72 -3.97 7.25
CA GLU A 67 -16.81 -4.11 6.12
C GLU A 67 -15.35 -3.90 6.58
N VAL A 68 -15.10 -2.91 7.42
CA VAL A 68 -13.78 -2.66 8.02
C VAL A 68 -13.34 -3.87 8.84
N GLU A 69 -14.18 -4.36 9.76
CA GLU A 69 -13.88 -5.53 10.57
C GLU A 69 -13.72 -6.80 9.72
N TYR A 70 -14.48 -6.93 8.63
CA TYR A 70 -14.31 -8.03 7.68
C TYR A 70 -12.94 -8.00 7.01
N HIS A 71 -12.46 -6.84 6.56
CA HIS A 71 -11.13 -6.72 5.96
C HIS A 71 -10.01 -7.00 6.98
N LYS A 72 -10.16 -6.56 8.24
CA LYS A 72 -9.25 -6.93 9.34
C LYS A 72 -9.22 -8.46 9.55
N TYR A 73 -10.39 -9.07 9.55
CA TYR A 73 -10.51 -10.52 9.70
C TYR A 73 -9.82 -11.29 8.56
N LEU A 74 -9.95 -10.83 7.32
CA LEU A 74 -9.27 -11.45 6.18
C LEU A 74 -7.75 -11.41 6.36
N GLN A 75 -7.19 -10.28 6.81
CA GLN A 75 -5.76 -10.14 7.08
C GLN A 75 -5.31 -11.05 8.24
N PHE A 76 -6.11 -11.14 9.29
CA PHE A 76 -5.86 -12.08 10.40
C PHE A 76 -5.82 -13.54 9.91
N LYS A 77 -6.77 -13.95 9.08
CA LYS A 77 -6.79 -15.30 8.52
C LYS A 77 -5.62 -15.58 7.61
N PHE A 78 -5.24 -14.60 6.80
CA PHE A 78 -4.04 -14.69 5.99
C PHE A 78 -2.79 -14.87 6.87
N ASP A 79 -2.60 -14.02 7.89
CA ASP A 79 -1.46 -14.11 8.81
C ASP A 79 -1.36 -15.49 9.48
N GLN A 80 -2.49 -16.00 9.97
CA GLN A 80 -2.54 -17.34 10.57
C GLN A 80 -2.11 -18.46 9.60
N GLN A 81 -2.60 -18.41 8.37
CA GLN A 81 -2.31 -19.41 7.36
C GLN A 81 -0.87 -19.29 6.86
N TRP A 82 -0.41 -18.05 6.64
CA TRP A 82 0.94 -17.76 6.20
C TRP A 82 1.98 -18.23 7.23
N ARG A 83 1.80 -17.92 8.51
CA ARG A 83 2.71 -18.37 9.57
C ARG A 83 2.81 -19.90 9.62
N LYS A 84 1.69 -20.61 9.54
CA LYS A 84 1.70 -22.08 9.49
C LYS A 84 2.49 -22.62 8.30
N LEU A 85 2.32 -22.00 7.12
CA LEU A 85 3.05 -22.39 5.91
C LEU A 85 4.55 -22.10 6.06
N LYS A 86 4.91 -20.91 6.55
CA LYS A 86 6.31 -20.50 6.77
C LYS A 86 6.98 -21.44 7.78
N ASP A 87 6.36 -21.69 8.91
CA ASP A 87 6.87 -22.58 9.95
C ASP A 87 7.08 -24.01 9.40
N TYR A 88 6.14 -24.52 8.61
CA TYR A 88 6.26 -25.80 7.96
C TYR A 88 7.45 -25.83 6.98
N ALA A 89 7.59 -24.83 6.10
CA ALA A 89 8.71 -24.72 5.17
C ALA A 89 10.05 -24.66 5.90
N ASN A 90 10.14 -23.80 6.93
CA ASN A 90 11.35 -23.67 7.74
C ASN A 90 11.69 -24.96 8.49
N SER A 91 10.69 -25.73 8.97
CA SER A 91 10.92 -27.04 9.60
C SER A 91 11.51 -28.08 8.64
N LYS A 92 11.42 -27.86 7.34
CA LYS A 92 12.04 -28.67 6.27
C LYS A 92 13.36 -28.10 5.76
N GLY A 93 13.89 -27.05 6.42
CA GLY A 93 15.10 -26.36 5.98
C GLY A 93 14.92 -25.45 4.76
N ILE A 94 13.67 -25.18 4.36
CA ILE A 94 13.34 -24.30 3.23
C ILE A 94 13.19 -22.88 3.74
N ARG A 95 13.88 -21.92 3.11
CA ARG A 95 13.75 -20.50 3.38
C ARG A 95 12.89 -19.84 2.32
N ILE A 96 12.00 -18.94 2.72
CA ILE A 96 11.12 -18.19 1.83
C ILE A 96 11.75 -16.84 1.51
N ILE A 97 11.95 -16.58 0.22
CA ILE A 97 12.42 -15.29 -0.28
C ILE A 97 11.20 -14.48 -0.70
N GLY A 98 10.96 -13.36 -0.01
CA GLY A 98 9.94 -12.38 -0.38
C GLY A 98 10.48 -11.34 -1.36
N ASP A 99 9.61 -10.80 -2.17
CA ASP A 99 9.92 -9.71 -3.10
C ASP A 99 9.15 -8.46 -2.71
N ILE A 100 9.85 -7.33 -2.62
CA ILE A 100 9.24 -6.04 -2.31
C ILE A 100 9.42 -5.10 -3.50
N PRO A 101 8.33 -4.68 -4.16
CA PRO A 101 8.43 -3.69 -5.21
C PRO A 101 8.90 -2.35 -4.63
N ILE A 102 9.78 -1.66 -5.35
CA ILE A 102 10.26 -0.36 -4.89
C ILE A 102 9.13 0.68 -4.80
N TYR A 103 8.21 0.69 -5.74
CA TYR A 103 7.10 1.63 -5.76
C TYR A 103 5.80 0.97 -5.30
N VAL A 104 4.90 1.78 -4.73
CA VAL A 104 3.51 1.38 -4.44
C VAL A 104 2.59 1.85 -5.56
N ALA A 105 1.44 1.21 -5.71
CA ALA A 105 0.41 1.72 -6.62
C ALA A 105 -0.17 3.05 -6.10
N LEU A 106 -0.50 3.97 -7.01
CA LEU A 106 -1.22 5.18 -6.62
C LEU A 106 -2.55 4.81 -5.94
N ASP A 107 -3.28 3.87 -6.52
CA ASP A 107 -4.53 3.34 -5.95
C ASP A 107 -4.24 2.28 -4.89
N SER A 108 -3.70 2.73 -3.77
CA SER A 108 -3.35 1.90 -2.61
C SER A 108 -3.63 2.62 -1.29
N ALA A 109 -3.80 1.83 -0.23
CA ALA A 109 -3.93 2.35 1.13
C ALA A 109 -2.69 3.15 1.55
N ASP A 110 -1.49 2.75 1.12
CA ASP A 110 -0.25 3.46 1.41
C ASP A 110 -0.25 4.90 0.87
N ALA A 111 -0.61 5.07 -0.41
CA ALA A 111 -0.65 6.39 -1.04
C ALA A 111 -1.78 7.25 -0.47
N TRP A 112 -2.95 6.67 -0.21
CA TRP A 112 -4.09 7.37 0.39
C TRP A 112 -3.84 7.78 1.85
N ALA A 113 -3.21 6.90 2.65
CA ALA A 113 -2.95 7.18 4.05
C ALA A 113 -1.78 8.15 4.26
N ASN A 114 -0.81 8.16 3.35
CA ASN A 114 0.44 8.91 3.48
C ASN A 114 0.75 9.76 2.24
N PRO A 115 -0.19 10.58 1.71
CA PRO A 115 0.03 11.31 0.45
C PRO A 115 1.25 12.25 0.50
N GLY A 116 1.60 12.75 1.68
CA GLY A 116 2.78 13.60 1.91
C GLY A 116 4.13 12.92 1.64
N LEU A 117 4.18 11.58 1.59
CA LEU A 117 5.40 10.82 1.30
C LEU A 117 5.65 10.65 -0.21
N PHE A 118 4.71 11.07 -1.05
CA PHE A 118 4.78 10.92 -2.50
C PHE A 118 4.77 12.28 -3.20
N GLN A 119 5.24 12.31 -4.44
CA GLN A 119 5.25 13.52 -5.28
C GLN A 119 3.84 13.72 -5.88
N LEU A 120 2.91 14.14 -5.04
CA LEU A 120 1.55 14.49 -5.40
C LEU A 120 1.36 16.02 -5.27
N ASP A 121 0.46 16.57 -6.08
CA ASP A 121 0.02 17.96 -5.95
C ASP A 121 -1.05 18.13 -4.84
N LYS A 122 -1.63 19.33 -4.75
CA LYS A 122 -2.67 19.64 -3.75
C LYS A 122 -3.96 18.84 -3.91
N ASP A 123 -4.21 18.31 -5.10
CA ASP A 123 -5.39 17.50 -5.44
C ASP A 123 -5.09 16.00 -5.38
N ASN A 124 -3.90 15.64 -4.89
CA ASN A 124 -3.35 14.29 -4.81
C ASN A 124 -3.11 13.62 -6.17
N ILE A 125 -2.89 14.42 -7.22
CA ILE A 125 -2.50 13.93 -8.54
C ILE A 125 -0.97 13.83 -8.59
N PRO A 126 -0.40 12.72 -9.11
CA PRO A 126 1.04 12.60 -9.26
C PRO A 126 1.63 13.71 -10.15
N THR A 127 2.64 14.41 -9.64
CA THR A 127 3.40 15.39 -10.42
C THR A 127 4.47 14.74 -11.27
N ALA A 128 4.86 13.52 -10.92
CA ALA A 128 5.74 12.65 -11.67
C ALA A 128 5.46 11.20 -11.32
N VAL A 129 5.70 10.30 -12.26
CA VAL A 129 5.46 8.86 -12.11
C VAL A 129 6.71 8.05 -12.46
N ALA A 130 6.79 6.84 -11.89
CA ALA A 130 7.87 5.91 -12.14
C ALA A 130 7.81 5.34 -13.56
N GLY A 131 8.98 5.15 -14.15
CA GLY A 131 9.17 4.52 -15.44
C GLY A 131 10.66 4.34 -15.71
N VAL A 132 10.99 3.64 -16.79
CA VAL A 132 12.37 3.45 -17.25
C VAL A 132 12.51 3.84 -18.73
N PRO A 133 13.64 4.45 -19.11
CA PRO A 133 13.92 4.75 -20.52
C PRO A 133 14.07 3.45 -21.33
N PRO A 134 14.12 3.55 -22.67
CA PRO A 134 14.45 2.42 -23.52
C PRO A 134 15.71 1.68 -23.08
N ASP A 135 15.63 0.36 -23.03
CA ASP A 135 16.72 -0.55 -22.67
C ASP A 135 16.69 -1.83 -23.50
N GLY A 136 17.52 -2.82 -23.15
CA GLY A 136 17.58 -4.11 -23.83
C GLY A 136 16.31 -4.96 -23.71
N PHE A 137 15.42 -4.66 -22.77
CA PHE A 137 14.17 -5.38 -22.55
C PHE A 137 12.97 -4.66 -23.19
N SER A 138 13.03 -3.33 -23.33
CA SER A 138 11.96 -2.51 -23.91
C SER A 138 12.54 -1.41 -24.80
N PRO A 139 12.43 -1.53 -26.14
CA PRO A 139 12.94 -0.49 -27.06
C PRO A 139 12.29 0.89 -26.90
N THR A 140 11.07 0.94 -26.34
CA THR A 140 10.31 2.18 -26.09
C THR A 140 10.36 2.65 -24.65
N GLY A 141 11.04 1.91 -23.76
CA GLY A 141 10.98 2.14 -22.30
C GLY A 141 9.67 1.60 -21.71
N GLN A 142 9.46 1.86 -20.42
CA GLN A 142 8.26 1.45 -19.69
C GLN A 142 7.77 2.60 -18.82
N LEU A 143 6.47 2.88 -18.87
CA LEU A 143 5.79 3.80 -17.95
C LEU A 143 4.98 2.98 -16.95
N TRP A 144 5.39 2.99 -15.67
CA TRP A 144 4.74 2.16 -14.65
C TRP A 144 3.57 2.87 -13.96
N GLY A 145 3.57 4.21 -13.96
CA GLY A 145 2.46 4.99 -13.40
C GLY A 145 2.44 5.09 -11.87
N ASN A 146 3.37 4.47 -11.16
CA ASN A 146 3.46 4.55 -9.71
C ASN A 146 3.93 5.96 -9.28
N PRO A 147 3.41 6.54 -8.19
CA PRO A 147 3.89 7.82 -7.69
C PRO A 147 5.33 7.71 -7.19
N LEU A 148 6.13 8.73 -7.45
CA LEU A 148 7.49 8.81 -6.93
C LEU A 148 7.50 9.26 -5.47
N TYR A 149 8.52 8.84 -4.72
CA TYR A 149 8.72 9.24 -3.32
C TYR A 149 9.19 10.68 -3.21
N ARG A 150 8.69 11.40 -2.20
CA ARG A 150 9.21 12.70 -1.75
C ARG A 150 10.29 12.45 -0.71
N TRP A 151 11.53 12.28 -1.16
CA TRP A 151 12.64 11.84 -0.30
C TRP A 151 12.94 12.79 0.86
N GLU A 152 12.67 14.10 0.69
CA GLU A 152 12.79 15.08 1.77
C GLU A 152 11.84 14.78 2.92
N ALA A 153 10.59 14.39 2.62
CA ALA A 153 9.61 14.01 3.64
C ALA A 153 10.02 12.72 4.36
N HIS A 154 10.52 11.73 3.59
CA HIS A 154 11.05 10.51 4.20
C HIS A 154 12.26 10.79 5.11
N ARG A 155 13.19 11.64 4.68
CA ARG A 155 14.35 12.05 5.48
C ARG A 155 13.93 12.75 6.76
N ALA A 156 12.95 13.66 6.70
CA ALA A 156 12.45 14.40 7.85
C ALA A 156 11.89 13.48 8.97
N THR A 157 11.41 12.29 8.61
CA THR A 157 10.93 11.27 9.56
C THR A 157 11.95 10.15 9.83
N GLY A 158 13.22 10.33 9.44
CA GLY A 158 14.24 9.30 9.57
C GLY A 158 13.93 8.03 8.77
N TYR A 159 13.24 8.17 7.63
CA TYR A 159 12.81 7.07 6.76
C TYR A 159 11.89 6.04 7.44
N GLN A 160 11.17 6.45 8.49
CA GLN A 160 10.38 5.56 9.34
C GLN A 160 9.42 4.67 8.53
N TRP A 161 8.74 5.22 7.51
CA TRP A 161 7.83 4.44 6.67
C TRP A 161 8.55 3.27 5.97
N TRP A 162 9.75 3.51 5.38
CA TRP A 162 10.55 2.49 4.74
C TRP A 162 11.08 1.45 5.73
N ILE A 163 11.56 1.89 6.90
CA ILE A 163 12.04 1.01 7.96
C ILE A 163 10.92 0.07 8.41
N THR A 164 9.73 0.61 8.63
CA THR A 164 8.57 -0.17 9.07
C THR A 164 8.11 -1.15 7.98
N ARG A 165 8.11 -0.71 6.72
CA ARG A 165 7.76 -1.57 5.57
C ARG A 165 8.72 -2.76 5.45
N LEU A 166 10.02 -2.52 5.53
CA LEU A 166 11.04 -3.57 5.49
C LEU A 166 10.95 -4.49 6.71
N TRP A 167 10.79 -3.93 7.90
CA TRP A 167 10.61 -4.71 9.12
C TRP A 167 9.42 -5.68 8.99
N TYR A 168 8.29 -5.22 8.49
CA TYR A 168 7.12 -6.09 8.28
C TYR A 168 7.38 -7.18 7.23
N CYS A 169 8.14 -6.89 6.18
CA CYS A 169 8.54 -7.92 5.21
C CYS A 169 9.37 -9.02 5.87
N PHE A 170 10.26 -8.70 6.82
CA PHE A 170 11.03 -9.70 7.57
C PHE A 170 10.19 -10.51 8.57
N GLU A 171 9.04 -9.99 9.01
CA GLU A 171 8.07 -10.83 9.74
C GLU A 171 7.48 -11.91 8.83
N LEU A 172 7.27 -11.60 7.54
CA LEU A 172 6.65 -12.50 6.58
C LEU A 172 7.64 -13.45 5.91
N TYR A 173 8.88 -13.03 5.66
CA TYR A 173 9.84 -13.74 4.85
C TYR A 173 11.15 -13.98 5.62
N ASP A 174 11.95 -14.95 5.17
CA ASP A 174 13.28 -15.23 5.72
C ASP A 174 14.36 -14.39 5.04
N VAL A 175 14.12 -14.01 3.79
CA VAL A 175 14.98 -13.13 2.98
C VAL A 175 14.07 -12.19 2.20
N VAL A 176 14.49 -10.96 2.05
CA VAL A 176 13.76 -9.96 1.26
C VAL A 176 14.62 -9.49 0.10
N ARG A 177 14.08 -9.62 -1.12
CA ARG A 177 14.64 -9.01 -2.33
C ARG A 177 13.95 -7.68 -2.57
N ILE A 178 14.70 -6.62 -2.80
CA ILE A 178 14.15 -5.34 -3.27
C ILE A 178 14.32 -5.31 -4.78
N ASP A 179 13.20 -5.29 -5.49
CA ASP A 179 13.21 -5.17 -6.94
C ASP A 179 13.54 -3.74 -7.36
N HIS A 180 14.24 -3.59 -8.49
CA HIS A 180 14.65 -2.30 -9.04
C HIS A 180 15.35 -1.37 -8.02
N PHE A 181 16.31 -1.90 -7.25
CA PHE A 181 17.05 -1.16 -6.20
C PHE A 181 17.65 0.18 -6.69
N ARG A 182 17.99 0.26 -7.98
CA ARG A 182 18.47 1.49 -8.62
C ARG A 182 17.50 2.67 -8.47
N GLY A 183 16.20 2.42 -8.29
CA GLY A 183 15.19 3.45 -8.08
C GLY A 183 15.37 4.26 -6.79
N PHE A 184 16.27 3.85 -5.86
CA PHE A 184 16.64 4.64 -4.69
C PHE A 184 17.69 5.73 -5.03
N ASP A 185 18.50 5.54 -6.06
CA ASP A 185 19.62 6.42 -6.42
C ASP A 185 19.33 7.23 -7.67
N ALA A 186 18.88 6.58 -8.73
CA ALA A 186 18.59 7.21 -9.99
C ALA A 186 17.12 7.51 -10.18
N VAL A 187 16.79 8.76 -10.48
CA VAL A 187 15.42 9.17 -10.78
C VAL A 187 15.06 8.62 -12.16
N SER A 188 14.36 7.48 -12.18
CA SER A 188 13.67 7.00 -13.38
C SER A 188 12.30 7.67 -13.40
N TYR A 189 12.16 8.85 -14.01
CA TYR A 189 10.88 9.53 -14.05
C TYR A 189 10.57 10.05 -15.45
N THR A 190 9.29 10.08 -15.75
CA THR A 190 8.72 10.81 -16.88
C THR A 190 7.88 11.96 -16.31
N HIS A 191 8.20 13.20 -16.66
CA HIS A 191 7.36 14.35 -16.33
C HIS A 191 6.07 14.23 -17.17
N LEU A 192 4.93 14.09 -16.50
CA LEU A 192 3.63 14.26 -17.14
C LEU A 192 3.38 15.76 -17.31
N ARG A 193 3.85 16.37 -18.40
CA ARG A 193 3.33 17.65 -18.84
C ARG A 193 2.03 17.41 -19.59
N ALA A 194 0.98 18.15 -19.21
CA ALA A 194 -0.37 18.03 -19.75
C ALA A 194 -0.52 18.30 -21.27
N HIS A 195 0.60 18.51 -22.00
CA HIS A 195 0.59 18.88 -23.42
C HIS A 195 1.49 18.03 -24.33
N GLU A 196 2.06 16.90 -23.84
CA GLU A 196 2.93 16.07 -24.68
C GLU A 196 2.27 14.76 -25.15
N THR A 197 0.96 14.60 -24.96
CA THR A 197 0.24 13.41 -25.46
C THR A 197 -0.12 13.49 -26.94
N ASP A 198 0.10 14.62 -27.63
CA ASP A 198 -0.35 14.82 -29.02
C ASP A 198 0.77 14.72 -30.07
N SER A 199 1.99 14.36 -29.73
CA SER A 199 3.10 14.37 -30.69
C SER A 199 3.78 13.04 -30.97
N TYR A 200 3.22 11.92 -30.50
CA TYR A 200 3.72 10.56 -30.79
C TYR A 200 2.59 9.61 -31.23
N LEU A 201 1.81 10.03 -32.24
CA LEU A 201 1.03 9.14 -33.08
C LEU A 201 1.61 9.13 -34.49
#